data_8b2ecefcfb451c3552a0a7c7deb0fbd0
#
_entry.id   8b2ecefcfb451c3552a0a7c7deb0fbd0
#
_cell.length_a   1.000
_cell.length_b   1.000
_cell.length_c   1.000
_cell.angle_alpha   90.00
_cell.angle_beta   90.00
_cell.angle_gamma   90.00
#
_symmetry.space_group_name_H-M   'P 1'
#
loop_
_entity.id
_entity.type
_entity.pdbx_description
1 polymer ?
#
loop_
_entity_poly.entity_id
_entity_poly.type
_entity_poly.pdbx_seq_one_letter_code
_entity_poly.pdbx_strand_id
1 'polypeptide(L)'
;MSFITGSGRHAKPRPRRLRTAMASSALAATAAGGVLAAAPAQAATTTYTVKAGDTLSGIAQAEHVAGGWQAIARTNHLASPYTIHPGERLALPAASTASPFPVPVTVGKATQVITVQAHGSYATVIAWQKSGTTWHQVYATTKARVGANGVTDGATRKQGTDTTPTGTYTITQGFGVGTNPGTKMPYHHVAADDWWVEDPSSPYYNQMRTSEQGGFPLTEAGVHGSEHLVNYPTQYNNALVINFNTNPAVAGRGAGIFLHDLGPQAGPTAGCVALPASVMTEIIRWTDPAQHPVIAIH
;
A
#
# COMPACT_ATOMS: atom_id res chain seq x y z
N MET A 1 -60.65 8.27 4.41
CA MET A 1 -61.03 9.69 4.62
C MET A 1 -60.30 10.14 5.89
N SER A 2 -59.37 10.98 5.78
CA SER A 2 -59.03 12.18 6.52
C SER A 2 -57.62 12.61 6.24
N PHE A 3 -57.48 13.71 5.54
CA PHE A 3 -56.24 14.44 5.29
C PHE A 3 -55.89 15.29 6.51
N ILE A 4 -54.63 15.30 6.95
CA ILE A 4 -54.10 16.40 7.75
C ILE A 4 -52.84 16.95 7.09
N THR A 5 -52.98 18.17 6.62
CA THR A 5 -51.94 19.05 6.12
C THR A 5 -51.18 19.68 7.27
N GLY A 6 -49.86 19.68 7.22
CA GLY A 6 -48.98 20.35 8.18
C GLY A 6 -48.06 21.33 7.45
N SER A 7 -48.30 22.60 7.73
CA SER A 7 -47.70 23.80 7.15
C SER A 7 -46.23 24.00 7.39
N GLY A 8 -45.52 24.46 6.35
CA GLY A 8 -44.16 24.93 6.41
C GLY A 8 -44.01 26.25 7.20
N ARG A 9 -42.91 26.37 7.95
CA ARG A 9 -42.52 27.65 8.55
C ARG A 9 -41.23 28.15 7.88
N HIS A 10 -41.41 29.26 7.14
CA HIS A 10 -40.32 30.06 6.60
C HIS A 10 -39.54 30.77 7.74
N ALA A 11 -38.23 30.59 7.79
CA ALA A 11 -37.35 31.36 8.66
C ALA A 11 -36.93 32.66 7.94
N LYS A 12 -37.12 33.80 8.60
CA LYS A 12 -36.73 35.14 8.13
C LYS A 12 -35.21 35.37 8.24
N PRO A 13 -34.57 36.09 7.32
CA PRO A 13 -33.17 36.43 7.39
C PRO A 13 -32.90 37.56 8.43
N ARG A 14 -31.79 37.42 9.19
CA ARG A 14 -31.32 38.42 10.13
C ARG A 14 -30.44 39.49 9.44
N PRO A 15 -30.51 40.78 9.84
CA PRO A 15 -29.74 41.85 9.23
C PRO A 15 -28.25 41.84 9.59
N ARG A 16 -27.43 42.14 8.58
CA ARG A 16 -26.01 42.41 8.69
C ARG A 16 -25.79 43.71 9.48
N ARG A 17 -25.03 43.63 10.56
CA ARG A 17 -24.47 44.82 11.22
C ARG A 17 -23.11 45.15 10.62
N LEU A 18 -23.00 46.30 9.96
CA LEU A 18 -21.73 46.98 9.64
C LEU A 18 -21.02 47.32 10.94
N ARG A 19 -19.76 46.96 11.08
CA ARG A 19 -18.85 47.56 12.09
C ARG A 19 -17.77 48.32 11.35
N THR A 20 -17.74 49.60 11.63
CA THR A 20 -16.80 50.62 11.22
C THR A 20 -15.39 50.25 11.67
N ALA A 21 -14.42 50.27 10.75
CA ALA A 21 -13.00 50.10 11.07
C ALA A 21 -12.40 51.44 11.49
N MET A 22 -11.81 51.50 12.65
CA MET A 22 -10.89 52.59 13.05
C MET A 22 -9.48 52.18 12.61
N ALA A 23 -8.86 53.03 11.83
CA ALA A 23 -7.48 52.95 11.43
C ALA A 23 -6.55 53.32 12.61
N SER A 24 -5.66 52.42 12.97
CA SER A 24 -4.51 52.73 13.81
C SER A 24 -3.24 52.45 13.01
N SER A 25 -2.51 53.53 12.75
CA SER A 25 -1.23 53.52 12.07
C SER A 25 -0.18 52.88 12.99
N ALA A 26 0.38 51.75 12.60
CA ALA A 26 1.58 51.17 13.20
C ALA A 26 2.69 51.05 12.15
N LEU A 27 3.82 51.60 12.52
CA LEU A 27 5.05 51.76 11.79
C LEU A 27 5.58 50.41 11.31
N ALA A 28 5.74 50.23 10.00
CA ALA A 28 6.29 49.02 9.41
C ALA A 28 7.84 49.06 9.52
N ALA A 29 8.38 48.17 10.34
CA ALA A 29 9.79 47.80 10.26
C ALA A 29 9.92 46.72 9.17
N THR A 30 10.50 47.08 8.04
CA THR A 30 10.85 46.14 6.95
C THR A 30 12.04 45.27 7.37
N ALA A 31 11.74 44.10 7.91
CA ALA A 31 12.72 43.02 7.94
C ALA A 31 12.77 42.38 6.56
N ALA A 32 13.84 42.63 5.81
CA ALA A 32 14.15 41.90 4.58
C ALA A 32 14.50 40.48 4.94
N GLY A 33 13.48 39.60 5.01
CA GLY A 33 13.64 38.15 5.06
C GLY A 33 14.03 37.65 3.67
N GLY A 34 15.34 37.47 3.44
CA GLY A 34 15.81 36.75 2.27
C GLY A 34 15.25 35.34 2.27
N VAL A 35 14.38 35.04 1.32
CA VAL A 35 14.00 33.66 0.97
C VAL A 35 15.27 33.02 0.38
N LEU A 36 16.01 32.28 1.22
CA LEU A 36 17.00 31.34 0.74
C LEU A 36 16.25 30.28 -0.07
N ALA A 37 16.16 30.45 -1.39
CA ALA A 37 15.77 29.38 -2.28
C ALA A 37 16.78 28.26 -2.04
N ALA A 38 16.34 27.15 -1.43
CA ALA A 38 17.12 25.94 -1.36
C ALA A 38 17.45 25.54 -2.79
N ALA A 39 18.71 25.66 -3.19
CA ALA A 39 19.17 25.10 -4.44
C ALA A 39 18.83 23.59 -4.44
N PRO A 40 18.35 23.02 -5.57
CA PRO A 40 18.12 21.60 -5.63
C PRO A 40 19.43 20.90 -5.27
N ALA A 41 19.38 20.01 -4.27
CA ALA A 41 20.51 19.20 -3.86
C ALA A 41 20.99 18.44 -5.12
N GLN A 42 22.14 18.84 -5.65
CA GLN A 42 22.76 18.12 -6.76
C GLN A 42 23.13 16.73 -6.24
N ALA A 43 22.54 15.70 -6.84
CA ALA A 43 22.88 14.32 -6.56
C ALA A 43 24.39 14.15 -6.77
N ALA A 44 25.09 13.60 -5.76
CA ALA A 44 26.52 13.36 -5.84
C ALA A 44 26.79 12.43 -7.02
N THR A 45 27.56 12.89 -8.02
CA THR A 45 27.99 12.06 -9.13
C THR A 45 29.33 11.40 -8.78
N THR A 46 29.40 10.08 -8.92
CA THR A 46 30.68 9.35 -8.87
C THR A 46 31.31 9.39 -10.27
N THR A 47 32.65 9.42 -10.34
CA THR A 47 33.36 9.40 -11.62
C THR A 47 33.94 8.01 -11.88
N TYR A 48 33.64 7.43 -13.04
CA TYR A 48 34.20 6.18 -13.52
C TYR A 48 35.22 6.43 -14.62
N THR A 49 36.36 5.77 -14.60
CA THR A 49 37.33 5.83 -15.69
C THR A 49 37.20 4.59 -16.56
N VAL A 50 36.88 4.79 -17.83
CA VAL A 50 36.65 3.71 -18.81
C VAL A 50 37.91 2.88 -18.99
N LYS A 51 37.77 1.57 -18.93
CA LYS A 51 38.84 0.59 -19.15
C LYS A 51 38.72 -0.01 -20.54
N ALA A 52 39.81 -0.63 -21.03
CA ALA A 52 39.80 -1.33 -22.31
C ALA A 52 38.75 -2.48 -22.27
N GLY A 53 37.85 -2.53 -23.24
CA GLY A 53 36.79 -3.50 -23.37
C GLY A 53 35.47 -3.13 -22.65
N ASP A 54 35.44 -1.98 -21.98
CA ASP A 54 34.20 -1.50 -21.36
C ASP A 54 33.17 -1.09 -22.42
N THR A 55 31.92 -1.31 -22.05
CA THR A 55 30.74 -0.78 -22.74
C THR A 55 29.87 -0.02 -21.74
N LEU A 56 29.11 0.99 -22.20
CA LEU A 56 28.20 1.73 -21.34
C LEU A 56 27.20 0.79 -20.59
N SER A 57 26.75 -0.28 -21.26
CA SER A 57 25.87 -1.28 -20.65
C SER A 57 26.58 -2.09 -19.57
N GLY A 58 27.83 -2.49 -19.81
CA GLY A 58 28.64 -3.21 -18.84
C GLY A 58 28.95 -2.34 -17.61
N ILE A 59 29.35 -1.08 -17.83
CA ILE A 59 29.57 -0.11 -16.74
C ILE A 59 28.28 0.11 -15.94
N ALA A 60 27.15 0.33 -16.62
CA ALA A 60 25.86 0.56 -15.96
C ALA A 60 25.44 -0.63 -15.06
N GLN A 61 25.72 -1.86 -15.51
CA GLN A 61 25.44 -3.07 -14.76
C GLN A 61 26.40 -3.24 -13.57
N ALA A 62 27.71 -3.06 -13.79
CA ALA A 62 28.72 -3.21 -12.76
C ALA A 62 28.59 -2.17 -11.63
N GLU A 63 28.29 -0.93 -12.01
CA GLU A 63 28.15 0.21 -11.09
C GLU A 63 26.72 0.44 -10.63
N HIS A 64 25.79 -0.47 -10.95
CA HIS A 64 24.36 -0.42 -10.59
C HIS A 64 23.68 0.91 -10.89
N VAL A 65 23.97 1.51 -12.06
CA VAL A 65 23.46 2.82 -12.44
C VAL A 65 21.96 2.77 -12.71
N ALA A 66 21.19 3.50 -11.93
CA ALA A 66 19.75 3.65 -12.14
C ALA A 66 19.44 4.29 -13.51
N GLY A 67 18.55 3.68 -14.28
CA GLY A 67 18.25 4.09 -15.66
C GLY A 67 19.27 3.60 -16.69
N GLY A 68 20.19 2.70 -16.28
CA GLY A 68 21.08 1.95 -17.16
C GLY A 68 22.06 2.82 -17.95
N TRP A 69 22.56 2.27 -19.05
CA TRP A 69 23.53 2.95 -19.91
C TRP A 69 23.01 4.27 -20.52
N GLN A 70 21.68 4.36 -20.75
CA GLN A 70 21.06 5.59 -21.25
C GLN A 70 21.19 6.75 -20.26
N ALA A 71 21.17 6.46 -18.95
CA ALA A 71 21.39 7.47 -17.93
C ALA A 71 22.84 7.97 -17.93
N ILE A 72 23.83 7.06 -18.10
CA ILE A 72 25.23 7.44 -18.25
C ILE A 72 25.39 8.31 -19.50
N ALA A 73 24.83 7.90 -20.64
CA ALA A 73 24.90 8.64 -21.88
C ALA A 73 24.35 10.06 -21.76
N ARG A 74 23.15 10.21 -21.14
CA ARG A 74 22.55 11.55 -20.92
C ARG A 74 23.40 12.43 -20.01
N THR A 75 23.88 11.87 -18.88
CA THR A 75 24.68 12.64 -17.90
C THR A 75 25.98 13.14 -18.49
N ASN A 76 26.56 12.39 -19.44
CA ASN A 76 27.83 12.76 -20.12
C ASN A 76 27.61 13.38 -21.50
N HIS A 77 26.37 13.71 -21.87
CA HIS A 77 26.02 14.31 -23.16
C HIS A 77 26.54 13.53 -24.39
N LEU A 78 26.61 12.18 -24.26
CA LEU A 78 27.06 11.32 -25.35
C LEU A 78 25.97 11.24 -26.43
N ALA A 79 26.38 11.51 -27.69
CA ALA A 79 25.51 11.35 -28.85
C ALA A 79 25.65 9.95 -29.47
N SER A 80 24.61 9.50 -30.22
CA SER A 80 24.73 8.28 -31.01
C SER A 80 25.92 8.33 -31.94
N PRO A 81 26.78 7.29 -32.04
CA PRO A 81 26.60 5.91 -31.58
C PRO A 81 27.02 5.61 -30.11
N TYR A 82 27.11 6.60 -29.24
CA TYR A 82 27.43 6.45 -27.80
C TYR A 82 28.80 5.79 -27.55
N THR A 83 29.78 6.11 -28.35
CA THR A 83 31.14 5.56 -28.25
C THR A 83 31.85 6.11 -27.03
N ILE A 84 32.55 5.25 -26.30
CA ILE A 84 33.42 5.59 -25.19
C ILE A 84 34.84 5.06 -25.44
N HIS A 85 35.85 5.71 -24.86
CA HIS A 85 37.25 5.34 -25.06
C HIS A 85 37.95 5.03 -23.76
N PRO A 86 38.89 4.07 -23.74
CA PRO A 86 39.74 3.82 -22.56
C PRO A 86 40.42 5.09 -22.06
N GLY A 87 40.32 5.33 -20.73
CA GLY A 87 40.83 6.54 -20.09
C GLY A 87 39.82 7.69 -20.00
N GLU A 88 38.69 7.61 -20.72
CA GLU A 88 37.62 8.61 -20.61
C GLU A 88 36.99 8.58 -19.22
N ARG A 89 36.69 9.77 -18.69
CA ARG A 89 36.03 9.91 -17.37
C ARG A 89 34.56 10.16 -17.57
N LEU A 90 33.75 9.21 -17.12
CA LEU A 90 32.29 9.31 -17.16
C LEU A 90 31.78 9.70 -15.78
N ALA A 91 30.95 10.73 -15.72
CA ALA A 91 30.13 11.03 -14.58
C ALA A 91 29.02 9.95 -14.51
N LEU A 92 29.05 9.13 -13.49
CA LEU A 92 27.94 8.21 -13.23
C LEU A 92 26.84 8.95 -12.47
N PRO A 93 25.59 8.91 -12.95
CA PRO A 93 24.48 9.40 -12.15
C PRO A 93 24.55 8.74 -10.78
N ALA A 94 24.34 9.50 -9.71
CA ALA A 94 24.20 8.92 -8.39
C ALA A 94 23.19 7.79 -8.47
N ALA A 95 23.46 6.69 -7.76
CA ALA A 95 22.46 5.65 -7.57
C ALA A 95 21.18 6.36 -7.16
N SER A 96 20.10 6.19 -7.95
CA SER A 96 18.85 6.88 -7.65
C SER A 96 18.43 6.52 -6.24
N THR A 97 18.43 7.49 -5.34
CA THR A 97 17.77 7.34 -4.03
C THR A 97 16.26 7.31 -4.18
N ALA A 98 15.75 7.46 -5.42
CA ALA A 98 14.35 7.30 -5.72
C ALA A 98 13.94 5.85 -5.40
N SER A 99 12.89 5.75 -4.61
CA SER A 99 12.27 4.45 -4.31
C SER A 99 11.99 3.72 -5.62
N PRO A 100 12.35 2.44 -5.78
CA PRO A 100 12.00 1.67 -6.97
C PRO A 100 10.50 1.35 -7.03
N PHE A 101 9.78 1.63 -5.95
CA PHE A 101 8.38 1.28 -5.78
C PHE A 101 7.46 2.33 -6.42
N PRO A 102 6.35 1.89 -7.07
CA PRO A 102 5.39 2.81 -7.69
C PRO A 102 4.53 3.57 -6.67
N VAL A 103 4.59 3.18 -5.39
CA VAL A 103 3.87 3.78 -4.27
C VAL A 103 4.81 4.04 -3.09
N PRO A 104 4.48 4.95 -2.16
CA PRO A 104 5.23 5.12 -0.93
C PRO A 104 5.32 3.83 -0.12
N VAL A 105 6.52 3.46 0.34
CA VAL A 105 6.78 2.25 1.13
C VAL A 105 7.64 2.58 2.35
N THR A 106 7.20 2.18 3.53
CA THR A 106 8.03 2.15 4.73
C THR A 106 8.73 0.78 4.80
N VAL A 107 9.93 0.68 4.24
CA VAL A 107 10.64 -0.60 4.08
C VAL A 107 11.08 -1.19 5.41
N GLY A 108 11.60 -0.39 6.36
CA GLY A 108 12.14 -0.89 7.62
C GLY A 108 13.20 -1.99 7.41
N LYS A 109 12.99 -3.16 8.02
CA LYS A 109 13.86 -4.35 7.88
C LYS A 109 13.43 -5.26 6.73
N ALA A 110 12.38 -4.93 6.00
CA ALA A 110 11.85 -5.79 4.95
C ALA A 110 12.85 -6.01 3.81
N THR A 111 12.91 -7.23 3.35
CA THR A 111 13.59 -7.62 2.10
C THR A 111 12.61 -8.22 1.10
N GLN A 112 11.33 -8.30 1.49
CA GLN A 112 10.19 -8.59 0.63
C GLN A 112 9.15 -7.48 0.77
N VAL A 113 8.73 -6.90 -0.35
CA VAL A 113 7.73 -5.83 -0.41
C VAL A 113 6.67 -6.20 -1.43
N ILE A 114 5.41 -6.02 -1.07
CA ILE A 114 4.29 -6.06 -2.01
C ILE A 114 3.77 -4.63 -2.14
N THR A 115 3.70 -4.10 -3.35
CA THR A 115 3.10 -2.79 -3.63
C THR A 115 1.73 -2.97 -4.28
N VAL A 116 0.76 -2.20 -3.82
CA VAL A 116 -0.61 -2.14 -4.33
C VAL A 116 -0.90 -0.71 -4.75
N GLN A 117 -0.95 -0.47 -6.04
CA GLN A 117 -1.31 0.82 -6.60
C GLN A 117 -2.76 0.76 -7.09
N ALA A 118 -3.65 1.44 -6.39
CA ALA A 118 -5.08 1.42 -6.67
C ALA A 118 -5.48 2.41 -7.77
N HIS A 119 -6.48 2.00 -8.55
CA HIS A 119 -7.13 2.81 -9.59
C HIS A 119 -8.64 2.57 -9.49
N GLY A 120 -9.33 3.32 -8.63
CA GLY A 120 -10.70 3.00 -8.21
C GLY A 120 -10.72 1.67 -7.47
N SER A 121 -11.55 0.71 -7.89
CA SER A 121 -11.62 -0.64 -7.31
C SER A 121 -10.66 -1.66 -7.95
N TYR A 122 -9.85 -1.27 -8.92
CA TYR A 122 -8.78 -2.06 -9.53
C TYR A 122 -7.44 -1.70 -8.91
N ALA A 123 -6.47 -2.59 -9.03
CA ALA A 123 -5.10 -2.28 -8.62
C ALA A 123 -4.05 -3.00 -9.47
N THR A 124 -2.88 -2.37 -9.56
CA THR A 124 -1.64 -3.03 -9.97
C THR A 124 -0.91 -3.50 -8.72
N VAL A 125 -0.61 -4.78 -8.66
CA VAL A 125 0.14 -5.38 -7.55
C VAL A 125 1.47 -5.90 -8.06
N ILE A 126 2.55 -5.57 -7.36
CA ILE A 126 3.90 -6.03 -7.69
C ILE A 126 4.57 -6.52 -6.42
N ALA A 127 5.14 -7.72 -6.48
CA ALA A 127 6.00 -8.26 -5.42
C ALA A 127 7.48 -8.02 -5.77
N TRP A 128 8.25 -7.59 -4.77
CA TRP A 128 9.63 -7.17 -4.88
C TRP A 128 10.53 -7.93 -3.92
N GLN A 129 11.62 -8.47 -4.43
CA GLN A 129 12.68 -9.09 -3.64
C GLN A 129 13.92 -8.22 -3.60
N LYS A 130 14.47 -7.98 -2.41
CA LYS A 130 15.77 -7.32 -2.25
C LYS A 130 16.90 -8.33 -2.43
N SER A 131 17.89 -7.96 -3.23
CA SER A 131 19.15 -8.69 -3.37
C SER A 131 20.30 -7.70 -3.25
N GLY A 132 21.11 -7.83 -2.20
CA GLY A 132 22.07 -6.79 -1.84
C GLY A 132 21.40 -5.44 -1.59
N THR A 133 21.72 -4.42 -2.40
CA THR A 133 21.13 -3.08 -2.33
C THR A 133 19.98 -2.85 -3.31
N THR A 134 19.71 -3.80 -4.20
CA THR A 134 18.79 -3.65 -5.33
C THR A 134 17.47 -4.40 -5.08
N TRP A 135 16.36 -3.81 -5.55
CA TRP A 135 15.04 -4.43 -5.56
C TRP A 135 14.70 -4.94 -6.95
N HIS A 136 14.21 -6.17 -7.02
CA HIS A 136 13.80 -6.83 -8.24
C HIS A 136 12.32 -7.20 -8.17
N GLN A 137 11.58 -6.96 -9.24
CA GLN A 137 10.21 -7.49 -9.37
C GLN A 137 10.27 -9.01 -9.55
N VAL A 138 9.46 -9.72 -8.77
CA VAL A 138 9.36 -11.20 -8.87
C VAL A 138 8.00 -11.63 -9.41
N TYR A 139 6.92 -10.94 -9.03
CA TYR A 139 5.57 -11.18 -9.52
C TYR A 139 4.87 -9.86 -9.76
N ALA A 140 3.94 -9.82 -10.72
CA ALA A 140 3.11 -8.65 -10.99
C ALA A 140 1.76 -9.04 -11.58
N THR A 141 0.73 -8.24 -11.29
CA THR A 141 -0.58 -8.31 -11.94
C THR A 141 -1.26 -6.95 -11.98
N THR A 142 -1.98 -6.67 -13.06
CA THR A 142 -2.87 -5.51 -13.19
C THR A 142 -4.35 -5.89 -13.00
N LYS A 143 -4.61 -7.17 -12.63
CA LYS A 143 -5.96 -7.73 -12.47
C LYS A 143 -6.37 -7.83 -11.01
N ALA A 144 -5.66 -7.15 -10.11
CA ALA A 144 -6.01 -7.11 -8.69
C ALA A 144 -7.25 -6.25 -8.44
N ARG A 145 -7.93 -6.54 -7.33
CA ARG A 145 -9.08 -5.77 -6.86
C ARG A 145 -8.82 -5.28 -5.45
N VAL A 146 -9.35 -4.11 -5.15
CA VAL A 146 -9.39 -3.49 -3.82
C VAL A 146 -10.83 -3.16 -3.46
N GLY A 147 -11.05 -2.43 -2.39
CA GLY A 147 -12.37 -2.05 -1.93
C GLY A 147 -13.26 -1.46 -3.03
N ALA A 148 -14.56 -1.72 -2.99
CA ALA A 148 -15.53 -1.22 -3.97
C ALA A 148 -15.48 0.31 -4.09
N ASN A 149 -15.18 1.00 -3.00
CA ASN A 149 -15.00 2.45 -2.93
C ASN A 149 -13.51 2.88 -2.99
N GLY A 150 -12.64 2.02 -3.56
CA GLY A 150 -11.21 2.29 -3.72
C GLY A 150 -10.44 2.19 -2.40
N VAL A 151 -9.54 3.15 -2.18
CA VAL A 151 -8.67 3.22 -1.00
C VAL A 151 -8.96 4.44 -0.15
N THR A 152 -8.61 4.39 1.13
CA THR A 152 -8.71 5.52 2.07
C THR A 152 -7.56 5.48 3.06
N ASP A 153 -7.22 6.62 3.67
CA ASP A 153 -6.18 6.70 4.68
C ASP A 153 -6.46 5.70 5.82
N GLY A 154 -5.51 4.77 6.03
CA GLY A 154 -5.61 3.75 7.07
C GLY A 154 -5.69 4.31 8.49
N ALA A 155 -5.17 5.51 8.75
CA ALA A 155 -5.26 6.15 10.05
C ALA A 155 -6.70 6.60 10.40
N THR A 156 -7.50 6.94 9.37
CA THR A 156 -8.85 7.50 9.53
C THR A 156 -9.95 6.59 9.01
N ARG A 157 -9.61 5.44 8.40
CA ARG A 157 -10.58 4.47 7.87
C ARG A 157 -11.61 4.06 8.92
N LYS A 158 -12.83 3.81 8.46
CA LYS A 158 -13.92 3.24 9.26
C LYS A 158 -14.39 1.92 8.67
N GLN A 159 -14.89 1.04 9.54
CA GLN A 159 -15.52 -0.21 9.13
C GLN A 159 -16.77 0.05 8.29
N GLY A 160 -17.08 -0.86 7.36
CA GLY A 160 -18.27 -0.76 6.48
C GLY A 160 -18.21 0.34 5.43
N THR A 161 -17.00 0.88 5.14
CA THR A 161 -16.81 1.90 4.07
C THR A 161 -16.46 1.28 2.71
N ASP A 162 -16.26 -0.03 2.64
CA ASP A 162 -15.84 -0.76 1.43
C ASP A 162 -14.59 -0.16 0.78
N THR A 163 -13.67 0.37 1.61
CA THR A 163 -12.39 0.92 1.17
C THR A 163 -11.24 0.09 1.69
N THR A 164 -10.16 -0.05 0.91
CA THR A 164 -8.91 -0.65 1.36
C THR A 164 -8.04 0.39 2.05
N PRO A 165 -7.47 0.12 3.24
CA PRO A 165 -6.66 1.09 3.96
C PRO A 165 -5.32 1.34 3.26
N THR A 166 -4.97 2.61 2.99
CA THR A 166 -3.63 2.99 2.55
C THR A 166 -2.63 2.96 3.70
N GLY A 167 -1.38 2.71 3.37
CA GLY A 167 -0.26 2.63 4.32
C GLY A 167 0.66 1.44 4.03
N THR A 168 1.66 1.26 4.88
CA THR A 168 2.54 0.07 4.84
C THR A 168 2.28 -0.79 6.06
N TYR A 169 1.98 -2.07 5.83
CA TYR A 169 1.61 -3.04 6.85
C TYR A 169 2.51 -4.28 6.78
N THR A 170 2.78 -4.90 7.91
CA THR A 170 3.48 -6.19 7.96
C THR A 170 2.53 -7.33 7.59
N ILE A 171 3.14 -8.46 7.16
CA ILE A 171 2.47 -9.73 6.92
C ILE A 171 3.16 -10.75 7.83
N THR A 172 2.43 -11.41 8.72
CA THR A 172 3.01 -12.31 9.72
C THR A 172 2.44 -13.71 9.70
N GLN A 173 1.31 -13.91 9.04
CA GLN A 173 0.63 -15.21 8.96
C GLN A 173 -0.24 -15.31 7.71
N GLY A 174 -0.54 -16.54 7.34
CA GLY A 174 -1.50 -16.89 6.31
C GLY A 174 -2.53 -17.87 6.83
N PHE A 175 -3.60 -18.02 6.10
CA PHE A 175 -4.63 -19.03 6.33
C PHE A 175 -5.30 -19.43 5.01
N GLY A 176 -6.08 -20.49 5.04
CA GLY A 176 -6.91 -20.86 3.90
C GLY A 176 -7.74 -22.10 4.14
N VAL A 177 -8.85 -22.20 3.39
CA VAL A 177 -9.70 -23.39 3.31
C VAL A 177 -8.98 -24.49 2.50
N GLY A 178 -8.10 -24.09 1.58
CA GLY A 178 -7.24 -25.00 0.84
C GLY A 178 -6.10 -25.58 1.70
N THR A 179 -5.47 -26.62 1.18
CA THR A 179 -4.23 -27.15 1.78
C THR A 179 -3.13 -26.10 1.70
N ASN A 180 -2.21 -26.10 2.69
CA ASN A 180 -1.05 -25.23 2.67
C ASN A 180 -0.33 -25.35 1.31
N PRO A 181 -0.22 -24.26 0.54
CA PRO A 181 0.36 -24.28 -0.81
C PRO A 181 1.90 -24.43 -0.81
N GLY A 182 2.52 -24.66 0.33
CA GLY A 182 3.97 -24.70 0.52
C GLY A 182 4.53 -23.34 0.97
N THR A 183 3.75 -22.54 1.66
CA THR A 183 4.22 -21.28 2.25
C THR A 183 5.17 -21.51 3.43
N LYS A 184 6.12 -20.60 3.61
CA LYS A 184 6.99 -20.53 4.80
C LYS A 184 6.34 -19.76 5.95
N MET A 185 5.26 -19.02 5.67
CA MET A 185 4.52 -18.29 6.70
C MET A 185 3.84 -19.26 7.66
N PRO A 186 3.70 -18.90 8.95
CA PRO A 186 2.74 -19.59 9.81
C PRO A 186 1.39 -19.65 9.09
N TYR A 187 0.86 -20.85 8.91
CA TYR A 187 -0.35 -21.08 8.11
C TYR A 187 -1.40 -21.85 8.90
N HIS A 188 -2.59 -21.25 8.98
CA HIS A 188 -3.77 -21.86 9.59
C HIS A 188 -4.69 -22.47 8.53
N HIS A 189 -4.95 -23.77 8.61
CA HIS A 189 -5.98 -24.42 7.80
C HIS A 189 -7.34 -24.13 8.41
N VAL A 190 -8.21 -23.47 7.67
CA VAL A 190 -9.53 -23.03 8.13
C VAL A 190 -10.41 -24.24 8.39
N ALA A 191 -10.91 -24.34 9.62
CA ALA A 191 -11.90 -25.32 10.07
C ALA A 191 -13.34 -24.74 10.04
N ALA A 192 -14.33 -25.61 10.20
CA ALA A 192 -15.74 -25.22 10.11
C ALA A 192 -16.21 -24.25 11.21
N ASP A 193 -15.44 -24.11 12.27
CA ASP A 193 -15.73 -23.25 13.43
C ASP A 193 -14.87 -21.98 13.49
N ASP A 194 -14.05 -21.70 12.47
CA ASP A 194 -13.20 -20.53 12.42
C ASP A 194 -13.92 -19.28 11.95
N TRP A 195 -13.76 -18.20 12.71
CA TRP A 195 -14.33 -16.89 12.46
C TRP A 195 -13.24 -15.82 12.53
N TRP A 196 -13.36 -14.77 11.72
CA TRP A 196 -12.64 -13.54 11.93
C TRP A 196 -13.56 -12.52 12.59
N VAL A 197 -13.25 -12.15 13.83
CA VAL A 197 -14.11 -11.28 14.64
C VAL A 197 -14.08 -9.85 14.14
N GLU A 198 -15.23 -9.36 13.68
CA GLU A 198 -15.40 -7.99 13.16
C GLU A 198 -16.41 -7.17 13.98
N ASP A 199 -16.98 -7.75 15.04
CA ASP A 199 -17.85 -7.05 15.97
C ASP A 199 -17.07 -6.00 16.77
N PRO A 200 -17.35 -4.68 16.58
CA PRO A 200 -16.62 -3.62 17.28
C PRO A 200 -16.82 -3.62 18.80
N SER A 201 -17.82 -4.33 19.32
CA SER A 201 -18.07 -4.45 20.76
C SER A 201 -17.31 -5.63 21.38
N SER A 202 -16.75 -6.52 20.57
CA SER A 202 -15.99 -7.67 21.05
C SER A 202 -14.59 -7.26 21.53
N PRO A 203 -14.12 -7.79 22.68
CA PRO A 203 -12.73 -7.63 23.12
C PRO A 203 -11.74 -8.35 22.20
N TYR A 204 -12.23 -9.19 21.30
CA TYR A 204 -11.43 -9.95 20.32
C TYR A 204 -11.52 -9.37 18.92
N TYR A 205 -11.96 -8.11 18.79
CA TYR A 205 -12.06 -7.43 17.52
C TYR A 205 -10.78 -7.55 16.70
N ASN A 206 -10.93 -7.89 15.40
CA ASN A 206 -9.86 -8.10 14.43
C ASN A 206 -8.91 -9.27 14.79
N GLN A 207 -9.45 -10.35 15.30
CA GLN A 207 -8.74 -11.59 15.62
C GLN A 207 -9.49 -12.80 15.08
N MET A 208 -8.75 -13.86 14.74
CA MET A 208 -9.33 -15.17 14.44
C MET A 208 -9.73 -15.87 15.74
N ARG A 209 -10.91 -16.46 15.77
CA ARG A 209 -11.42 -17.25 16.90
C ARG A 209 -12.28 -18.39 16.41
N THR A 210 -12.35 -19.46 17.19
CA THR A 210 -13.36 -20.51 16.98
C THR A 210 -14.68 -20.14 17.62
N SER A 211 -15.77 -20.73 17.14
CA SER A 211 -17.10 -20.60 17.75
C SER A 211 -17.10 -21.03 19.23
N GLU A 212 -16.34 -22.06 19.59
CA GLU A 212 -16.19 -22.56 20.96
C GLU A 212 -15.49 -21.55 21.87
N GLN A 213 -14.46 -20.86 21.36
CA GLN A 213 -13.78 -19.81 22.12
C GLN A 213 -14.71 -18.63 22.45
N GLY A 214 -15.75 -18.39 21.66
CA GLY A 214 -16.79 -17.40 21.90
C GLY A 214 -16.28 -15.96 22.01
N GLY A 215 -17.08 -15.10 22.64
CA GLY A 215 -16.76 -13.69 22.88
C GLY A 215 -17.18 -12.77 21.73
N PHE A 216 -18.00 -13.26 20.81
CA PHE A 216 -18.63 -12.54 19.71
C PHE A 216 -19.91 -13.26 19.25
N PRO A 217 -20.85 -12.57 18.58
CA PRO A 217 -22.03 -13.22 17.99
C PRO A 217 -21.65 -14.07 16.77
N LEU A 218 -22.17 -15.30 16.69
CA LEU A 218 -21.97 -16.20 15.55
C LEU A 218 -22.90 -15.83 14.40
N THR A 219 -22.71 -14.66 13.82
CA THR A 219 -23.48 -14.11 12.70
C THR A 219 -22.60 -13.29 11.78
N GLU A 220 -22.89 -13.30 10.48
CA GLU A 220 -22.27 -12.42 9.50
C GLU A 220 -23.11 -11.15 9.25
N ALA A 221 -24.27 -11.04 9.89
CA ALA A 221 -25.22 -9.97 9.62
C ALA A 221 -25.07 -8.77 10.57
N GLY A 222 -25.21 -7.57 10.00
CA GLY A 222 -25.32 -6.31 10.74
C GLY A 222 -23.99 -5.81 11.30
N VAL A 223 -24.06 -4.82 12.18
CA VAL A 223 -22.89 -4.12 12.74
C VAL A 223 -22.07 -4.97 13.71
N HIS A 224 -22.62 -6.07 14.19
CA HIS A 224 -21.97 -7.04 15.06
C HIS A 224 -21.60 -8.33 14.32
N GLY A 225 -21.71 -8.34 12.99
CA GLY A 225 -21.30 -9.45 12.14
C GLY A 225 -19.80 -9.70 12.22
N SER A 226 -19.43 -10.96 12.01
CA SER A 226 -18.04 -11.43 11.90
C SER A 226 -17.96 -12.39 10.72
N GLU A 227 -16.82 -12.51 10.04
CA GLU A 227 -16.70 -13.42 8.91
C GLU A 227 -16.57 -14.89 9.36
N HIS A 228 -17.46 -15.75 8.90
CA HIS A 228 -17.32 -17.20 9.04
C HIS A 228 -16.43 -17.71 7.91
N LEU A 229 -15.13 -17.88 8.17
CA LEU A 229 -14.09 -18.02 7.13
C LEU A 229 -14.35 -19.16 6.15
N VAL A 230 -14.97 -20.26 6.58
CA VAL A 230 -15.28 -21.41 5.74
C VAL A 230 -16.33 -21.11 4.66
N ASN A 231 -17.12 -20.04 4.82
CA ASN A 231 -18.15 -19.63 3.85
C ASN A 231 -17.56 -19.02 2.57
N TYR A 232 -16.25 -18.73 2.55
CA TYR A 232 -15.55 -18.09 1.43
C TYR A 232 -14.46 -18.98 0.80
N PRO A 233 -14.79 -20.24 0.39
CA PRO A 233 -13.78 -21.22 0.02
C PRO A 233 -12.97 -20.84 -1.23
N THR A 234 -13.52 -19.99 -2.10
CA THR A 234 -12.79 -19.48 -3.27
C THR A 234 -11.87 -18.33 -2.91
N GLN A 235 -12.41 -17.34 -2.20
CA GLN A 235 -11.65 -16.15 -1.80
C GLN A 235 -10.56 -16.51 -0.80
N TYR A 236 -10.88 -17.35 0.16
CA TYR A 236 -9.96 -17.80 1.20
C TYR A 236 -9.40 -19.20 0.93
N ASN A 237 -9.30 -19.60 -0.35
CA ASN A 237 -8.51 -20.78 -0.69
C ASN A 237 -7.06 -20.60 -0.21
N ASN A 238 -6.50 -19.39 -0.41
CA ASN A 238 -5.24 -18.92 0.19
C ASN A 238 -5.37 -17.44 0.59
N ALA A 239 -4.93 -17.09 1.79
CA ALA A 239 -4.94 -15.72 2.27
C ALA A 239 -3.70 -15.40 3.12
N LEU A 240 -3.24 -14.15 3.04
CA LEU A 240 -2.25 -13.55 3.94
C LEU A 240 -2.89 -12.43 4.74
N VAL A 241 -2.66 -12.41 6.04
CA VAL A 241 -3.18 -11.36 6.92
C VAL A 241 -2.37 -10.08 6.74
N ILE A 242 -3.02 -9.02 6.33
CA ILE A 242 -2.46 -7.67 6.32
C ILE A 242 -2.67 -7.09 7.72
N ASN A 243 -1.57 -6.81 8.44
CA ASN A 243 -1.63 -6.35 9.83
C ASN A 243 -2.10 -4.89 9.94
N PHE A 244 -3.22 -4.59 9.29
CA PHE A 244 -3.94 -3.35 9.49
C PHE A 244 -4.76 -3.43 10.78
N ASN A 245 -4.64 -2.41 11.64
CA ASN A 245 -5.45 -2.28 12.86
C ASN A 245 -5.39 -3.52 13.80
N THR A 246 -4.22 -4.13 13.98
CA THR A 246 -4.08 -5.38 14.74
C THR A 246 -3.43 -5.23 16.11
N ASN A 247 -2.62 -4.20 16.37
CA ASN A 247 -1.85 -4.10 17.63
C ASN A 247 -1.66 -2.65 18.12
N PRO A 248 -2.49 -2.16 19.04
CA PRO A 248 -3.79 -2.72 19.40
C PRO A 248 -4.85 -2.46 18.33
N ALA A 249 -5.83 -3.33 18.24
CA ALA A 249 -6.99 -3.08 17.40
C ALA A 249 -7.85 -1.94 17.96
N VAL A 250 -8.25 -1.03 17.10
CA VAL A 250 -9.17 0.08 17.45
C VAL A 250 -10.54 -0.26 16.86
N ALA A 251 -11.52 -0.47 17.74
CA ALA A 251 -12.88 -0.82 17.33
C ALA A 251 -13.47 0.18 16.32
N GLY A 252 -14.10 -0.33 15.28
CA GLY A 252 -14.74 0.48 14.24
C GLY A 252 -13.79 1.07 13.18
N ARG A 253 -12.47 0.87 13.27
CA ARG A 253 -11.53 1.26 12.19
C ARG A 253 -11.54 0.28 11.02
N GLY A 254 -12.01 -0.92 11.23
CA GLY A 254 -12.04 -2.00 10.28
C GLY A 254 -11.24 -3.20 10.76
N ALA A 255 -11.71 -4.38 10.39
CA ALA A 255 -11.14 -5.68 10.68
C ALA A 255 -11.04 -6.49 9.38
N GLY A 256 -10.42 -7.67 9.43
CA GLY A 256 -10.45 -8.61 8.33
C GLY A 256 -9.85 -8.10 7.02
N ILE A 257 -8.71 -7.41 7.05
CA ILE A 257 -8.03 -6.95 5.83
C ILE A 257 -6.97 -7.98 5.42
N PHE A 258 -7.21 -8.64 4.29
CA PHE A 258 -6.39 -9.74 3.78
C PHE A 258 -5.90 -9.49 2.35
N LEU A 259 -4.83 -10.17 1.98
CA LEU A 259 -4.44 -10.41 0.59
C LEU A 259 -4.88 -11.84 0.26
N HIS A 260 -5.80 -12.04 -0.69
CA HIS A 260 -6.46 -13.32 -0.93
C HIS A 260 -6.77 -13.59 -2.40
N ASP A 261 -7.29 -14.78 -2.70
CA ASP A 261 -7.70 -15.16 -4.06
C ASP A 261 -8.90 -14.33 -4.54
N LEU A 262 -8.89 -13.97 -5.81
CA LEU A 262 -10.00 -13.27 -6.44
C LEU A 262 -11.25 -14.16 -6.47
N GLY A 263 -12.37 -13.64 -6.03
CA GLY A 263 -13.64 -14.36 -6.05
C GLY A 263 -14.14 -14.69 -7.47
N PRO A 264 -15.14 -15.58 -7.59
CA PRO A 264 -15.59 -16.09 -8.90
C PRO A 264 -16.08 -15.01 -9.87
N GLN A 265 -16.65 -13.91 -9.35
CA GLN A 265 -17.15 -12.79 -10.15
C GLN A 265 -16.06 -11.77 -10.48
N ALA A 266 -14.84 -11.94 -9.99
CA ALA A 266 -13.74 -10.98 -10.11
C ALA A 266 -14.13 -9.55 -9.71
N GLY A 267 -15.07 -9.41 -8.79
CA GLY A 267 -15.61 -8.15 -8.29
C GLY A 267 -14.67 -7.44 -7.30
N PRO A 268 -15.01 -6.19 -6.91
CA PRO A 268 -14.30 -5.49 -5.85
C PRO A 268 -14.54 -6.14 -4.49
N THR A 269 -13.74 -5.74 -3.49
CA THR A 269 -13.81 -6.26 -2.12
C THR A 269 -14.50 -5.28 -1.17
N ALA A 270 -14.74 -5.71 0.07
CA ALA A 270 -15.18 -4.82 1.16
C ALA A 270 -13.99 -4.11 1.87
N GLY A 271 -12.76 -4.33 1.38
CA GLY A 271 -11.54 -3.70 1.92
C GLY A 271 -10.26 -4.50 1.75
N CYS A 272 -10.37 -5.79 1.45
CA CYS A 272 -9.21 -6.66 1.15
C CYS A 272 -8.53 -6.28 -0.17
N VAL A 273 -7.38 -6.90 -0.43
CA VAL A 273 -6.72 -6.93 -1.72
C VAL A 273 -6.88 -8.32 -2.31
N ALA A 274 -7.51 -8.45 -3.48
CA ALA A 274 -7.75 -9.73 -4.12
C ALA A 274 -6.92 -9.89 -5.40
N LEU A 275 -6.33 -11.07 -5.60
CA LEU A 275 -5.44 -11.41 -6.71
C LEU A 275 -5.97 -12.59 -7.52
N PRO A 276 -5.68 -12.69 -8.82
CA PRO A 276 -5.86 -13.95 -9.54
C PRO A 276 -5.20 -15.11 -8.79
N ALA A 277 -5.88 -16.25 -8.66
CA ALA A 277 -5.45 -17.39 -7.84
C ALA A 277 -4.03 -17.87 -8.15
N SER A 278 -3.62 -17.88 -9.43
CA SER A 278 -2.26 -18.24 -9.83
C SER A 278 -1.21 -17.29 -9.24
N VAL A 279 -1.48 -15.98 -9.25
CA VAL A 279 -0.57 -14.96 -8.69
C VAL A 279 -0.55 -15.02 -7.16
N MET A 280 -1.71 -15.22 -6.54
CA MET A 280 -1.80 -15.37 -5.08
C MET A 280 -1.01 -16.59 -4.60
N THR A 281 -1.13 -17.73 -5.30
CA THR A 281 -0.37 -18.95 -4.99
C THR A 281 1.15 -18.71 -5.06
N GLU A 282 1.63 -17.98 -6.05
CA GLU A 282 3.07 -17.67 -6.17
C GLU A 282 3.51 -16.71 -5.05
N ILE A 283 2.72 -15.70 -4.76
CA ILE A 283 3.03 -14.72 -3.71
C ILE A 283 3.07 -15.39 -2.34
N ILE A 284 2.09 -16.22 -1.98
CA ILE A 284 2.05 -16.86 -0.67
C ILE A 284 3.20 -17.85 -0.47
N ARG A 285 3.63 -18.56 -1.51
CA ARG A 285 4.81 -19.44 -1.50
C ARG A 285 6.12 -18.66 -1.34
N TRP A 286 6.22 -17.52 -2.02
CA TRP A 286 7.39 -16.67 -1.98
C TRP A 286 7.54 -15.93 -0.66
N THR A 287 6.42 -15.55 -0.02
CA THR A 287 6.44 -14.79 1.24
C THR A 287 7.10 -15.60 2.36
N ASP A 288 8.11 -14.99 3.01
CA ASP A 288 8.95 -15.63 4.02
C ASP A 288 9.05 -14.73 5.26
N PRO A 289 8.66 -15.18 6.46
CA PRO A 289 8.70 -14.37 7.67
C PRO A 289 10.12 -13.90 8.03
N ALA A 290 11.16 -14.67 7.65
CA ALA A 290 12.56 -14.28 7.85
C ALA A 290 12.98 -13.06 7.01
N GLN A 291 12.21 -12.74 5.98
CA GLN A 291 12.40 -11.59 5.09
C GLN A 291 11.64 -10.34 5.54
N HIS A 292 10.91 -10.42 6.67
CA HIS A 292 10.08 -9.33 7.23
C HIS A 292 9.14 -8.69 6.20
N PRO A 293 8.28 -9.47 5.53
CA PRO A 293 7.48 -8.99 4.41
C PRO A 293 6.53 -7.86 4.82
N VAL A 294 6.41 -6.87 3.94
CA VAL A 294 5.44 -5.78 4.07
C VAL A 294 4.62 -5.61 2.81
N ILE A 295 3.39 -5.10 2.96
CA ILE A 295 2.53 -4.67 1.88
C ILE A 295 2.27 -3.17 2.00
N ALA A 296 2.48 -2.43 0.92
CA ALA A 296 2.24 -0.99 0.82
C ALA A 296 1.10 -0.72 -0.16
N ILE A 297 0.08 -0.02 0.29
CA ILE A 297 -1.19 0.21 -0.41
C ILE A 297 -1.40 1.70 -0.59
N HIS A 298 -1.64 2.15 -1.82
CA HIS A 298 -1.94 3.55 -2.19
C HIS A 298 -2.83 3.65 -3.42
#